data_56e7dd9768440fa77167a654a27dfab7
#
_entry.id   56e7dd9768440fa77167a654a27dfab7
#
_cell.length_a   1.000
_cell.length_b   1.000
_cell.length_c   1.000
_cell.angle_alpha   90.00
_cell.angle_beta   90.00
_cell.angle_gamma   90.00
#
_symmetry.space_group_name_H-M   'P 1'
#
loop_
_entity.id
_entity.type
_entity.pdbx_description
1 polymer ?
#
loop_
_entity_poly.entity_id
_entity_poly.type
_entity_poly.pdbx_seq_one_letter_code
_entity_poly.pdbx_strand_id
1 'polypeptide(L)'
;RLSLVGSEMCIRDRGHVDFSYEVSRSIAACEGALLIVDASQGIEAQTISNLYLAIDNDLEIIPVLNKMDLPGAMPEEVTDQIIDLIGCSADDVIPASGKTGLGVDNILRAIIDKIPSPKGTDEAPLEAMIFDSVFNPFRGIIAYFRVFNGIIKKGQQVKFFNTGKTYDADEIGVLKMDLDPKKELASGDVGYIISGIKKANEVKVGDTITSMSNPCNDAIKGFEDVKPMVFAGIYPVDTEDYEELRASMEKLQLNDASLVFEPESSAALGFGFRCGFLGMLHLSLIHISEPTR
;
A
#
# COMPACT_ATOMS: atom_id res chain seq x y z
N ARG A 1 -5.44 -7.01 -4.32
CA ARG A 1 -5.50 -6.31 -5.64
C ARG A 1 -5.60 -4.77 -5.53
N LEU A 2 -5.49 -4.21 -4.36
CA LEU A 2 -5.42 -2.76 -4.13
C LEU A 2 -4.22 -2.09 -4.82
N SER A 3 -3.25 -2.89 -5.21
CA SER A 3 -2.01 -2.43 -5.82
C SER A 3 -2.04 -2.31 -7.34
N LEU A 4 -3.19 -2.51 -7.98
CA LEU A 4 -3.29 -2.47 -9.45
C LEU A 4 -3.60 -1.09 -10.03
N VAL A 5 -3.68 -0.05 -9.19
CA VAL A 5 -3.80 1.34 -9.64
C VAL A 5 -2.42 1.98 -9.66
N GLY A 6 -1.54 1.40 -10.41
CA GLY A 6 -0.21 1.89 -10.67
C GLY A 6 0.28 1.29 -11.98
N SER A 7 1.32 1.84 -12.58
CA SER A 7 1.95 1.25 -13.76
C SER A 7 2.30 -0.22 -13.51
N GLU A 8 2.29 -1.06 -14.53
CA GLU A 8 2.70 -2.48 -14.43
C GLU A 8 4.06 -2.65 -13.74
N MET A 9 4.92 -1.66 -13.84
CA MET A 9 6.23 -1.60 -13.21
C MET A 9 6.15 -1.56 -11.68
N CYS A 10 5.25 -0.77 -11.09
CA CYS A 10 5.05 -0.72 -9.64
C CYS A 10 4.55 -2.06 -9.07
N ILE A 11 3.77 -2.80 -9.84
CA ILE A 11 3.29 -4.13 -9.44
C ILE A 11 4.43 -5.15 -9.44
N ARG A 12 5.31 -5.07 -10.42
CA ARG A 12 6.41 -6.02 -10.60
C ARG A 12 7.51 -5.85 -9.55
N ASP A 13 7.82 -4.62 -9.16
CA ASP A 13 8.97 -4.31 -8.32
C ASP A 13 8.62 -4.13 -6.83
N ARG A 14 7.36 -4.31 -6.44
CA ARG A 14 6.92 -4.19 -5.03
C ARG A 14 7.60 -5.16 -4.06
N GLY A 15 8.18 -6.23 -4.54
CA GLY A 15 8.99 -7.13 -3.73
C GLY A 15 10.40 -6.60 -3.41
N HIS A 16 10.85 -5.54 -4.08
CA HIS A 16 12.18 -4.98 -3.86
C HIS A 16 12.25 -4.23 -2.52
N VAL A 17 13.42 -4.28 -1.87
CA VAL A 17 13.64 -3.67 -0.54
C VAL A 17 13.34 -2.16 -0.51
N ASP A 18 13.54 -1.46 -1.63
CA ASP A 18 13.23 -0.02 -1.76
C ASP A 18 11.72 0.28 -1.57
N PHE A 19 10.85 -0.72 -1.74
CA PHE A 19 9.39 -0.59 -1.60
C PHE A 19 8.83 -1.26 -0.34
N SER A 20 9.67 -1.56 0.64
CA SER A 20 9.26 -2.14 1.92
C SER A 20 8.20 -1.31 2.66
N TYR A 21 8.24 0.01 2.51
CA TYR A 21 7.23 0.92 3.07
C TYR A 21 5.84 0.71 2.45
N GLU A 22 5.75 0.58 1.13
CA GLU A 22 4.48 0.31 0.44
C GLU A 22 3.93 -1.08 0.78
N VAL A 23 4.84 -2.05 0.93
CA VAL A 23 4.48 -3.40 1.40
C VAL A 23 3.92 -3.33 2.81
N SER A 24 4.55 -2.62 3.74
CA SER A 24 4.09 -2.49 5.13
C SER A 24 2.70 -1.85 5.22
N ARG A 25 2.42 -0.84 4.39
CA ARG A 25 1.09 -0.21 4.31
C ARG A 25 0.01 -1.18 3.82
N SER A 26 0.33 -1.97 2.79
CA SER A 26 -0.59 -2.97 2.25
C SER A 26 -0.85 -4.09 3.25
N ILE A 27 0.17 -4.53 3.97
CA ILE A 27 0.10 -5.55 5.02
C ILE A 27 -0.83 -5.12 6.16
N ALA A 28 -0.76 -3.87 6.59
CA ALA A 28 -1.61 -3.34 7.67
C ALA A 28 -3.12 -3.37 7.34
N ALA A 29 -3.48 -3.56 6.07
CA ALA A 29 -4.88 -3.70 5.64
C ALA A 29 -5.31 -5.18 5.48
N CYS A 30 -4.52 -6.15 5.96
CA CYS A 30 -4.76 -7.58 5.77
C CYS A 30 -4.76 -8.33 7.09
N GLU A 31 -5.44 -9.49 7.13
CA GLU A 31 -5.40 -10.47 8.22
C GLU A 31 -4.48 -11.65 7.92
N GLY A 32 -4.08 -11.83 6.67
CA GLY A 32 -3.21 -12.91 6.26
C GLY A 32 -2.40 -12.58 5.02
N ALA A 33 -1.35 -13.36 4.79
CA ALA A 33 -0.43 -13.21 3.68
C ALA A 33 -0.12 -14.56 3.03
N LEU A 34 0.01 -14.56 1.71
CA LEU A 34 0.54 -15.69 0.96
C LEU A 34 2.06 -15.50 0.81
N LEU A 35 2.84 -16.40 1.42
CA LEU A 35 4.28 -16.46 1.21
C LEU A 35 4.57 -17.25 -0.07
N ILE A 36 4.72 -16.55 -1.19
CA ILE A 36 4.93 -17.19 -2.48
C ILE A 36 6.44 -17.33 -2.75
N VAL A 37 6.91 -18.56 -2.80
CA VAL A 37 8.32 -18.90 -3.08
C VAL A 37 8.43 -19.56 -4.46
N ASP A 38 9.45 -19.19 -5.20
CA ASP A 38 9.75 -19.76 -6.51
C ASP A 38 10.43 -21.11 -6.36
N ALA A 39 9.82 -22.18 -6.87
CA ALA A 39 10.35 -23.52 -6.78
C ALA A 39 11.70 -23.72 -7.50
N SER A 40 12.11 -22.82 -8.39
CA SER A 40 13.37 -22.89 -9.13
C SER A 40 14.49 -22.02 -8.54
N GLN A 41 14.14 -21.03 -7.70
CA GLN A 41 15.11 -20.08 -7.12
C GLN A 41 15.23 -20.22 -5.60
N GLY A 42 14.18 -20.75 -4.94
CA GLY A 42 14.14 -20.85 -3.49
C GLY A 42 13.87 -19.53 -2.79
N ILE A 43 14.28 -19.44 -1.53
CA ILE A 43 14.07 -18.26 -0.68
C ILE A 43 15.12 -17.19 -0.99
N GLU A 44 14.65 -16.00 -1.33
CA GLU A 44 15.47 -14.82 -1.57
C GLU A 44 15.42 -13.84 -0.38
N ALA A 45 16.39 -12.92 -0.29
CA ALA A 45 16.45 -11.92 0.78
C ALA A 45 15.16 -11.08 0.89
N GLN A 46 14.52 -10.79 -0.24
CA GLN A 46 13.24 -10.06 -0.30
C GLN A 46 12.10 -10.86 0.33
N THR A 47 12.08 -12.17 0.13
CA THR A 47 11.09 -13.07 0.74
C THR A 47 11.20 -13.01 2.27
N ILE A 48 12.41 -13.04 2.78
CA ILE A 48 12.70 -12.97 4.22
C ILE A 48 12.26 -11.61 4.79
N SER A 49 12.63 -10.50 4.13
CA SER A 49 12.27 -9.15 4.58
C SER A 49 10.76 -8.95 4.64
N ASN A 50 10.04 -9.39 3.61
CA ASN A 50 8.58 -9.26 3.57
C ASN A 50 7.88 -10.21 4.56
N LEU A 51 8.46 -11.38 4.81
CA LEU A 51 7.97 -12.30 5.83
C LEU A 51 8.05 -11.68 7.24
N TYR A 52 9.16 -11.06 7.60
CA TYR A 52 9.28 -10.38 8.88
C TYR A 52 8.25 -9.24 9.03
N LEU A 53 8.01 -8.46 7.98
CA LEU A 53 6.95 -7.45 7.99
C LEU A 53 5.56 -8.06 8.22
N ALA A 54 5.28 -9.23 7.67
CA ALA A 54 4.01 -9.93 7.89
C ALA A 54 3.90 -10.46 9.33
N ILE A 55 4.98 -11.02 9.89
CA ILE A 55 5.04 -11.50 11.28
C ILE A 55 4.87 -10.33 12.27
N ASP A 56 5.56 -9.21 12.05
CA ASP A 56 5.48 -8.02 12.90
C ASP A 56 4.06 -7.41 12.94
N ASN A 57 3.26 -7.67 11.90
CA ASN A 57 1.85 -7.28 11.83
C ASN A 57 0.87 -8.39 12.24
N ASP A 58 1.36 -9.48 12.83
CA ASP A 58 0.55 -10.60 13.35
C ASP A 58 -0.36 -11.25 12.27
N LEU A 59 0.13 -11.34 11.03
CA LEU A 59 -0.62 -11.94 9.93
C LEU A 59 -0.52 -13.47 9.93
N GLU A 60 -1.62 -14.14 9.59
CA GLU A 60 -1.60 -15.56 9.26
C GLU A 60 -0.88 -15.79 7.94
N ILE A 61 0.13 -16.69 7.93
CA ILE A 61 1.00 -16.92 6.78
C ILE A 61 0.69 -18.27 6.15
N ILE A 62 0.34 -18.25 4.86
CA ILE A 62 0.10 -19.45 4.07
C ILE A 62 1.26 -19.62 3.06
N PRO A 63 2.14 -20.62 3.24
CA PRO A 63 3.24 -20.87 2.31
C PRO A 63 2.76 -21.50 1.00
N VAL A 64 3.24 -20.95 -0.12
CA VAL A 64 2.91 -21.40 -1.47
C VAL A 64 4.19 -21.59 -2.28
N LEU A 65 4.41 -22.80 -2.77
CA LEU A 65 5.50 -23.14 -3.67
C LEU A 65 5.06 -22.97 -5.12
N ASN A 66 5.45 -21.86 -5.74
CA ASN A 66 5.00 -21.50 -7.09
C ASN A 66 5.99 -21.94 -8.17
N LYS A 67 5.53 -21.92 -9.43
CA LYS A 67 6.27 -22.29 -10.62
C LYS A 67 6.63 -23.78 -10.70
N MET A 68 5.78 -24.65 -10.18
CA MET A 68 5.93 -26.11 -10.25
C MET A 68 5.95 -26.65 -11.69
N ASP A 69 5.56 -25.86 -12.68
CA ASP A 69 5.59 -26.18 -14.11
C ASP A 69 6.98 -26.04 -14.76
N LEU A 70 7.96 -25.46 -14.06
CA LEU A 70 9.30 -25.28 -14.62
C LEU A 70 10.15 -26.55 -14.52
N PRO A 71 10.95 -26.87 -15.59
CA PRO A 71 11.83 -28.05 -15.58
C PRO A 71 12.94 -27.99 -14.50
N GLY A 72 13.26 -26.79 -14.02
CA GLY A 72 14.27 -26.56 -12.98
C GLY A 72 13.68 -26.43 -11.57
N ALA A 73 12.41 -26.79 -11.37
CA ALA A 73 11.81 -26.76 -10.04
C ALA A 73 12.46 -27.80 -9.12
N MET A 74 12.75 -27.39 -7.88
CA MET A 74 13.34 -28.21 -6.81
C MET A 74 12.37 -28.26 -5.59
N PRO A 75 11.21 -28.93 -5.74
CA PRO A 75 10.14 -28.83 -4.75
C PRO A 75 10.55 -29.30 -3.35
N GLU A 76 11.29 -30.41 -3.24
CA GLU A 76 11.71 -30.96 -1.95
C GLU A 76 12.66 -30.00 -1.22
N GLU A 77 13.73 -29.55 -1.90
CA GLU A 77 14.72 -28.64 -1.33
C GLU A 77 14.12 -27.30 -0.90
N VAL A 78 13.24 -26.70 -1.74
CA VAL A 78 12.64 -25.41 -1.43
C VAL A 78 11.56 -25.56 -0.35
N THR A 79 10.86 -26.69 -0.28
CA THR A 79 9.94 -26.98 0.83
C THR A 79 10.70 -27.05 2.16
N ASP A 80 11.84 -27.72 2.21
CA ASP A 80 12.69 -27.77 3.41
C ASP A 80 13.16 -26.37 3.83
N GLN A 81 13.56 -25.52 2.88
CA GLN A 81 13.91 -24.12 3.17
C GLN A 81 12.71 -23.33 3.78
N ILE A 82 11.49 -23.55 3.28
CA ILE A 82 10.28 -22.90 3.82
C ILE A 82 10.01 -23.39 5.26
N ILE A 83 10.11 -24.69 5.50
CA ILE A 83 9.94 -25.29 6.83
C ILE A 83 10.94 -24.71 7.83
N ASP A 84 12.22 -24.63 7.44
CA ASP A 84 13.27 -24.06 8.28
C ASP A 84 13.02 -22.57 8.59
N LEU A 85 12.42 -21.83 7.64
CA LEU A 85 12.21 -20.39 7.80
C LEU A 85 11.02 -20.05 8.70
N ILE A 86 9.88 -20.76 8.56
CA ILE A 86 8.62 -20.41 9.25
C ILE A 86 8.17 -21.45 10.28
N GLY A 87 8.81 -22.61 10.33
CA GLY A 87 8.48 -23.67 11.30
C GLY A 87 7.17 -24.42 11.01
N CYS A 88 6.67 -24.40 9.76
CA CYS A 88 5.47 -25.11 9.36
C CYS A 88 5.73 -26.60 9.06
N SER A 89 4.69 -27.40 8.83
CA SER A 89 4.83 -28.76 8.32
C SER A 89 4.92 -28.79 6.80
N ALA A 90 5.47 -29.86 6.22
CA ALA A 90 5.52 -30.03 4.77
C ALA A 90 4.13 -30.03 4.12
N ASP A 91 3.13 -30.55 4.84
CA ASP A 91 1.73 -30.60 4.38
C ASP A 91 1.07 -29.22 4.30
N ASP A 92 1.61 -28.22 4.98
CA ASP A 92 1.11 -26.84 4.93
C ASP A 92 1.55 -26.10 3.69
N VAL A 93 2.65 -26.54 3.05
CA VAL A 93 3.19 -25.91 1.84
C VAL A 93 2.37 -26.31 0.61
N ILE A 94 1.72 -25.35 -0.03
CA ILE A 94 0.82 -25.60 -1.16
C ILE A 94 1.59 -25.51 -2.48
N PRO A 95 1.78 -26.63 -3.21
CA PRO A 95 2.38 -26.60 -4.53
C PRO A 95 1.43 -25.97 -5.55
N ALA A 96 1.95 -25.03 -6.35
CA ALA A 96 1.14 -24.26 -7.28
C ALA A 96 1.90 -23.86 -8.56
N SER A 97 1.15 -23.47 -9.57
CA SER A 97 1.66 -22.76 -10.74
C SER A 97 0.65 -21.69 -11.16
N GLY A 98 1.04 -20.44 -10.99
CA GLY A 98 0.22 -19.30 -11.44
C GLY A 98 0.05 -19.25 -12.96
N LYS A 99 0.91 -19.93 -13.73
CA LYS A 99 0.84 -20.00 -15.19
C LYS A 99 -0.19 -21.03 -15.65
N THR A 100 -0.19 -22.23 -15.05
CA THR A 100 -1.06 -23.33 -15.46
C THR A 100 -2.37 -23.41 -14.70
N GLY A 101 -2.46 -22.71 -13.55
CA GLY A 101 -3.59 -22.79 -12.62
C GLY A 101 -3.50 -23.96 -11.63
N LEU A 102 -2.42 -24.76 -11.68
CA LEU A 102 -2.21 -25.85 -10.73
C LEU A 102 -2.22 -25.33 -9.29
N GLY A 103 -2.97 -26.00 -8.40
CA GLY A 103 -2.98 -25.69 -6.96
C GLY A 103 -3.74 -24.41 -6.55
N VAL A 104 -4.26 -23.63 -7.50
CA VAL A 104 -4.96 -22.36 -7.19
C VAL A 104 -6.20 -22.58 -6.33
N ASP A 105 -6.98 -23.63 -6.59
CA ASP A 105 -8.16 -23.97 -5.78
C ASP A 105 -7.78 -24.31 -4.34
N ASN A 106 -6.62 -24.96 -4.12
CA ASN A 106 -6.13 -25.28 -2.79
C ASN A 106 -5.70 -24.01 -2.04
N ILE A 107 -5.08 -23.06 -2.74
CA ILE A 107 -4.73 -21.74 -2.16
C ILE A 107 -6.01 -21.00 -1.74
N LEU A 108 -7.04 -20.96 -2.59
CA LEU A 108 -8.31 -20.28 -2.28
C LEU A 108 -9.01 -20.94 -1.08
N ARG A 109 -8.98 -22.25 -0.97
CA ARG A 109 -9.52 -22.97 0.20
C ARG A 109 -8.73 -22.65 1.46
N ALA A 110 -7.39 -22.69 1.39
CA ALA A 110 -6.55 -22.37 2.53
C ALA A 110 -6.75 -20.93 3.01
N ILE A 111 -6.99 -19.96 2.12
CA ILE A 111 -7.35 -18.59 2.49
C ILE A 111 -8.65 -18.57 3.32
N ILE A 112 -9.68 -19.29 2.87
CA ILE A 112 -10.98 -19.34 3.55
C ILE A 112 -10.87 -20.05 4.90
N ASP A 113 -10.09 -21.12 4.98
CA ASP A 113 -10.03 -21.99 6.16
C ASP A 113 -9.05 -21.48 7.23
N LYS A 114 -7.94 -20.85 6.84
CA LYS A 114 -6.84 -20.48 7.75
C LYS A 114 -6.84 -19.00 8.12
N ILE A 115 -7.19 -18.08 7.20
CA ILE A 115 -7.13 -16.65 7.50
C ILE A 115 -8.34 -16.26 8.36
N PRO A 116 -8.10 -15.65 9.54
CA PRO A 116 -9.19 -15.22 10.41
C PRO A 116 -10.02 -14.10 9.77
N SER A 117 -11.29 -14.04 10.15
CA SER A 117 -12.14 -12.90 9.76
C SER A 117 -11.67 -11.63 10.46
N PRO A 118 -11.91 -10.43 9.86
CA PRO A 118 -11.59 -9.15 10.49
C PRO A 118 -12.16 -9.04 11.91
N LYS A 119 -11.35 -8.51 12.82
CA LYS A 119 -11.76 -8.24 14.20
C LYS A 119 -12.33 -6.83 14.24
N GLY A 120 -13.61 -6.66 14.52
CA GLY A 120 -14.23 -5.35 14.65
C GLY A 120 -15.72 -5.47 14.83
N THR A 121 -16.37 -4.38 15.22
CA THR A 121 -17.82 -4.33 15.43
C THR A 121 -18.44 -3.14 14.74
N ASP A 122 -19.60 -3.34 14.14
CA ASP A 122 -20.33 -2.29 13.41
C ASP A 122 -20.98 -1.27 14.35
N GLU A 123 -21.22 -1.64 15.61
CA GLU A 123 -21.85 -0.80 16.62
C GLU A 123 -20.88 0.19 17.27
N ALA A 124 -19.58 -0.03 17.14
CA ALA A 124 -18.55 0.87 17.69
C ALA A 124 -18.48 2.20 16.91
N PRO A 125 -17.85 3.24 17.49
CA PRO A 125 -17.51 4.45 16.74
C PRO A 125 -16.70 4.12 15.50
N LEU A 126 -16.87 4.91 14.43
CA LEU A 126 -16.11 4.72 13.20
C LEU A 126 -14.62 4.94 13.44
N GLU A 127 -13.84 3.92 13.14
CA GLU A 127 -12.39 3.92 13.09
C GLU A 127 -11.92 3.32 11.77
N ALA A 128 -11.44 4.17 10.87
CA ALA A 128 -10.90 3.71 9.60
C ALA A 128 -9.52 4.34 9.36
N MET A 129 -8.59 3.58 8.80
CA MET A 129 -7.22 4.03 8.55
C MET A 129 -6.98 4.17 7.06
N ILE A 130 -6.42 5.32 6.66
CA ILE A 130 -5.96 5.56 5.29
C ILE A 130 -4.61 4.84 5.12
N PHE A 131 -4.54 3.90 4.20
CA PHE A 131 -3.28 3.19 3.90
C PHE A 131 -2.67 3.60 2.56
N ASP A 132 -3.44 4.26 1.68
CA ASP A 132 -2.95 4.76 0.40
C ASP A 132 -3.80 5.92 -0.11
N SER A 133 -3.29 6.69 -1.07
CA SER A 133 -4.06 7.75 -1.74
C SER A 133 -3.54 7.97 -3.16
N VAL A 134 -4.45 8.40 -4.05
CA VAL A 134 -4.14 8.71 -5.44
C VAL A 134 -4.78 10.03 -5.82
N PHE A 135 -4.05 10.87 -6.53
CA PHE A 135 -4.61 12.10 -7.10
C PHE A 135 -5.29 11.83 -8.45
N ASN A 136 -6.53 12.23 -8.56
CA ASN A 136 -7.28 12.19 -9.81
C ASN A 136 -7.60 13.62 -10.24
N PRO A 137 -7.22 14.08 -11.47
CA PRO A 137 -7.44 15.47 -11.92
C PRO A 137 -8.91 15.91 -11.92
N PHE A 138 -9.85 14.96 -12.06
CA PHE A 138 -11.28 15.24 -12.17
C PHE A 138 -12.03 15.11 -10.84
N ARG A 139 -11.57 14.18 -9.96
CA ARG A 139 -12.25 13.83 -8.71
C ARG A 139 -11.55 14.34 -7.46
N GLY A 140 -10.34 14.89 -7.60
CA GLY A 140 -9.48 15.26 -6.48
C GLY A 140 -8.76 14.04 -5.88
N ILE A 141 -8.53 14.05 -4.59
CA ILE A 141 -7.85 12.96 -3.89
C ILE A 141 -8.83 11.82 -3.63
N ILE A 142 -8.44 10.62 -4.04
CA ILE A 142 -9.10 9.36 -3.71
C ILE A 142 -8.25 8.72 -2.62
N ALA A 143 -8.77 8.67 -1.38
CA ALA A 143 -8.08 8.00 -0.29
C ALA A 143 -8.59 6.56 -0.15
N TYR A 144 -7.65 5.61 -0.07
CA TYR A 144 -7.94 4.21 0.18
C TYR A 144 -7.84 3.95 1.68
N PHE A 145 -8.86 3.32 2.24
CA PHE A 145 -8.93 3.09 3.66
C PHE A 145 -9.46 1.70 3.99
N ARG A 146 -9.18 1.26 5.21
CA ARG A 146 -9.78 0.08 5.82
C ARG A 146 -10.59 0.51 7.03
N VAL A 147 -11.80 -0.02 7.16
CA VAL A 147 -12.64 0.14 8.35
C VAL A 147 -12.23 -0.89 9.39
N PHE A 148 -11.78 -0.45 10.56
CA PHE A 148 -11.47 -1.32 11.70
C PHE A 148 -12.69 -1.51 12.59
N ASN A 149 -13.44 -0.43 12.86
CA ASN A 149 -14.66 -0.45 13.64
C ASN A 149 -15.70 0.51 13.06
N GLY A 150 -16.97 0.21 13.32
CA GLY A 150 -18.09 1.05 12.92
C GLY A 150 -18.46 0.94 11.45
N ILE A 151 -19.30 1.85 11.00
CA ILE A 151 -19.81 1.91 9.64
C ILE A 151 -19.61 3.32 9.09
N ILE A 152 -19.10 3.44 7.88
CA ILE A 152 -19.07 4.70 7.12
C ILE A 152 -20.17 4.69 6.06
N LYS A 153 -20.89 5.82 5.91
CA LYS A 153 -21.98 5.97 4.95
C LYS A 153 -21.70 7.09 3.95
N LYS A 154 -22.19 6.91 2.73
CA LYS A 154 -22.16 7.98 1.73
C LYS A 154 -22.90 9.22 2.23
N GLY A 155 -22.30 10.40 2.07
CA GLY A 155 -22.84 11.68 2.53
C GLY A 155 -22.64 11.95 4.03
N GLN A 156 -21.98 11.07 4.75
CA GLN A 156 -21.67 11.27 6.17
C GLN A 156 -20.51 12.27 6.34
N GLN A 157 -20.63 13.11 7.36
CA GLN A 157 -19.51 13.96 7.76
C GLN A 157 -18.46 13.15 8.53
N VAL A 158 -17.24 13.18 8.02
CA VAL A 158 -16.09 12.50 8.60
C VAL A 158 -15.01 13.50 9.00
N LYS A 159 -14.27 13.17 10.03
CA LYS A 159 -13.12 13.95 10.52
C LYS A 159 -11.85 13.15 10.32
N PHE A 160 -10.82 13.79 9.80
CA PHE A 160 -9.47 13.27 9.70
C PHE A 160 -8.69 13.70 10.94
N PHE A 161 -8.17 12.75 11.69
CA PHE A 161 -7.57 13.00 13.01
C PHE A 161 -6.34 13.90 12.93
N ASN A 162 -5.42 13.62 12.01
CA ASN A 162 -4.15 14.33 11.92
C ASN A 162 -4.33 15.81 11.52
N THR A 163 -5.18 16.08 10.55
CA THR A 163 -5.45 17.46 10.10
C THR A 163 -6.52 18.16 10.93
N GLY A 164 -7.33 17.42 11.70
CA GLY A 164 -8.48 17.92 12.42
C GLY A 164 -9.62 18.44 11.53
N LYS A 165 -9.50 18.32 10.22
CA LYS A 165 -10.48 18.82 9.25
C LYS A 165 -11.64 17.86 9.07
N THR A 166 -12.79 18.44 8.72
CA THR A 166 -14.04 17.71 8.47
C THR A 166 -14.38 17.78 6.98
N TYR A 167 -14.82 16.67 6.43
CA TYR A 167 -15.24 16.55 5.04
C TYR A 167 -16.52 15.72 4.93
N ASP A 168 -17.24 15.93 3.85
CA ASP A 168 -18.35 15.06 3.50
C ASP A 168 -17.85 13.87 2.68
N ALA A 169 -18.29 12.66 2.99
CA ALA A 169 -18.01 11.45 2.21
C ALA A 169 -18.89 11.44 0.94
N ASP A 170 -18.54 12.26 -0.06
CA ASP A 170 -19.34 12.42 -1.27
C ASP A 170 -19.59 11.10 -1.99
N GLU A 171 -18.55 10.28 -2.07
CA GLU A 171 -18.61 8.93 -2.62
C GLU A 171 -17.73 8.00 -1.79
N ILE A 172 -18.24 6.81 -1.49
CA ILE A 172 -17.51 5.69 -0.89
C ILE A 172 -17.77 4.43 -1.71
N GLY A 173 -16.87 3.49 -1.70
CA GLY A 173 -17.04 2.23 -2.41
C GLY A 173 -15.87 1.27 -2.24
N VAL A 174 -15.92 0.15 -2.94
CA VAL A 174 -14.87 -0.87 -2.93
C VAL A 174 -14.10 -0.85 -4.24
N LEU A 175 -12.85 -1.30 -4.18
CA LEU A 175 -11.98 -1.46 -5.33
C LEU A 175 -12.18 -2.85 -5.93
N LYS A 176 -12.64 -2.87 -7.18
CA LYS A 176 -12.63 -4.06 -8.04
C LYS A 176 -11.68 -3.83 -9.22
N MET A 177 -12.09 -4.18 -10.42
CA MET A 177 -11.38 -3.75 -11.64
C MET A 177 -11.51 -2.23 -11.80
N ASP A 178 -12.68 -1.70 -11.46
CA ASP A 178 -13.00 -0.27 -11.38
C ASP A 178 -13.50 0.07 -9.97
N LEU A 179 -13.67 1.37 -9.72
CA LEU A 179 -14.32 1.87 -8.51
C LEU A 179 -15.79 1.46 -8.51
N ASP A 180 -16.21 0.69 -7.49
CA ASP A 180 -17.61 0.21 -7.33
C ASP A 180 -18.24 0.95 -6.15
N PRO A 181 -19.04 2.02 -6.41
CA PRO A 181 -19.65 2.83 -5.36
C PRO A 181 -20.62 2.02 -4.49
N LYS A 182 -20.56 2.26 -3.18
CA LYS A 182 -21.42 1.65 -2.18
C LYS A 182 -22.19 2.72 -1.39
N LYS A 183 -23.25 2.29 -0.71
CA LYS A 183 -24.00 3.17 0.19
C LYS A 183 -23.36 3.25 1.57
N GLU A 184 -22.78 2.14 2.01
CA GLU A 184 -22.09 2.00 3.29
C GLU A 184 -20.97 0.94 3.19
N LEU A 185 -19.98 1.06 4.06
CA LEU A 185 -18.92 0.09 4.29
C LEU A 185 -18.85 -0.18 5.78
N ALA A 186 -18.75 -1.46 6.15
CA ALA A 186 -18.79 -1.96 7.51
C ALA A 186 -17.39 -2.33 8.02
N SER A 187 -17.30 -2.71 9.28
CA SER A 187 -16.07 -3.19 9.89
C SER A 187 -15.45 -4.35 9.09
N GLY A 188 -14.15 -4.25 8.83
CA GLY A 188 -13.38 -5.18 8.00
C GLY A 188 -13.34 -4.85 6.51
N ASP A 189 -14.22 -3.98 6.02
CA ASP A 189 -14.23 -3.59 4.62
C ASP A 189 -13.02 -2.73 4.27
N VAL A 190 -12.51 -2.96 3.06
CA VAL A 190 -11.47 -2.14 2.43
C VAL A 190 -12.08 -1.41 1.25
N GLY A 191 -11.96 -0.08 1.25
CA GLY A 191 -12.60 0.73 0.24
C GLY A 191 -11.88 2.04 -0.04
N TYR A 192 -12.59 2.92 -0.73
CA TYR A 192 -12.14 4.26 -1.06
C TYR A 192 -13.15 5.32 -0.64
N ILE A 193 -12.64 6.53 -0.41
CA ILE A 193 -13.45 7.73 -0.16
C ILE A 193 -13.02 8.84 -1.10
N ILE A 194 -14.01 9.55 -1.64
CA ILE A 194 -13.86 10.81 -2.38
C ILE A 194 -14.59 11.89 -1.61
N SER A 195 -13.89 12.95 -1.25
CA SER A 195 -14.40 14.03 -0.41
C SER A 195 -14.11 15.42 -1.02
N GLY A 196 -13.84 15.49 -2.32
CA GLY A 196 -13.52 16.73 -3.01
C GLY A 196 -12.22 17.43 -2.55
N ILE A 197 -11.37 16.75 -1.81
CA ILE A 197 -10.10 17.29 -1.32
C ILE A 197 -9.13 17.47 -2.49
N LYS A 198 -8.51 18.65 -2.59
CA LYS A 198 -7.61 19.01 -3.69
C LYS A 198 -6.16 19.19 -3.26
N LYS A 199 -5.90 19.39 -1.97
CA LYS A 199 -4.57 19.66 -1.46
C LYS A 199 -3.97 18.40 -0.83
N ALA A 200 -2.75 18.07 -1.23
CA ALA A 200 -1.99 16.91 -0.77
C ALA A 200 -1.84 16.86 0.76
N ASN A 201 -1.56 18.00 1.36
CA ASN A 201 -1.32 18.10 2.80
C ASN A 201 -2.59 17.92 3.67
N GLU A 202 -3.75 17.72 3.06
CA GLU A 202 -5.02 17.49 3.77
C GLU A 202 -5.34 16.00 3.95
N VAL A 203 -4.60 15.12 3.26
CA VAL A 203 -4.73 13.67 3.40
C VAL A 203 -3.33 13.09 3.67
N LYS A 204 -3.17 12.46 4.81
CA LYS A 204 -1.92 11.77 5.17
C LYS A 204 -2.18 10.27 5.23
N VAL A 205 -1.30 9.50 4.62
CA VAL A 205 -1.30 8.03 4.78
C VAL A 205 -0.99 7.69 6.22
N GLY A 206 -1.75 6.76 6.80
CA GLY A 206 -1.72 6.44 8.23
C GLY A 206 -2.66 7.29 9.09
N ASP A 207 -3.40 8.26 8.49
CA ASP A 207 -4.38 9.04 9.25
C ASP A 207 -5.65 8.22 9.53
N THR A 208 -6.32 8.58 10.61
CA THR A 208 -7.57 7.95 11.04
C THR A 208 -8.76 8.80 10.61
N ILE A 209 -9.72 8.13 9.98
CA ILE A 209 -11.04 8.70 9.65
C ILE A 209 -12.03 8.27 10.72
N THR A 210 -12.74 9.26 11.29
CA THR A 210 -13.82 9.01 12.25
C THR A 210 -15.08 9.78 11.88
N SER A 211 -16.22 9.39 12.47
CA SER A 211 -17.49 10.07 12.29
C SER A 211 -17.54 11.36 13.13
N MET A 212 -18.08 12.43 12.56
CA MET A 212 -18.35 13.66 13.34
C MET A 212 -19.47 13.48 14.38
N SER A 213 -20.46 12.62 14.10
CA SER A 213 -21.60 12.39 15.01
C SER A 213 -21.24 11.49 16.20
N ASN A 214 -20.32 10.57 16.03
CA ASN A 214 -19.85 9.64 17.05
C ASN A 214 -18.33 9.39 16.84
N PRO A 215 -17.47 10.33 17.25
CA PRO A 215 -16.04 10.23 17.03
C PRO A 215 -15.41 9.16 17.94
N CYS A 216 -14.39 8.48 17.44
CA CYS A 216 -13.54 7.63 18.27
C CYS A 216 -12.66 8.49 19.19
N ASN A 217 -12.22 7.91 20.31
CA ASN A 217 -11.42 8.63 21.31
C ASN A 217 -9.96 8.81 20.88
N ASP A 218 -9.39 7.76 20.29
CA ASP A 218 -7.98 7.70 19.95
C ASP A 218 -7.82 7.44 18.44
N ALA A 219 -6.72 7.96 17.89
CA ALA A 219 -6.32 7.61 16.53
C ALA A 219 -5.73 6.20 16.47
N ILE A 220 -5.99 5.49 15.39
CA ILE A 220 -5.31 4.22 15.10
C ILE A 220 -3.81 4.51 14.98
N LYS A 221 -2.96 3.60 15.51
CA LYS A 221 -1.52 3.72 15.33
C LYS A 221 -1.20 3.74 13.83
N GLY A 222 -0.75 4.90 13.34
CA GLY A 222 -0.39 5.09 11.94
C GLY A 222 0.95 4.43 11.58
N PHE A 223 1.38 4.66 10.35
CA PHE A 223 2.69 4.19 9.87
C PHE A 223 3.82 5.05 10.41
N GLU A 224 4.98 4.44 10.63
CA GLU A 224 6.19 5.18 10.98
C GLU A 224 6.65 6.03 9.80
N ASP A 225 7.19 7.23 10.09
CA ASP A 225 7.74 8.09 9.06
C ASP A 225 8.99 7.43 8.45
N VAL A 226 9.01 7.35 7.13
CA VAL A 226 10.10 6.73 6.39
C VAL A 226 11.29 7.68 6.33
N LYS A 227 12.49 7.13 6.59
CA LYS A 227 13.73 7.89 6.46
C LYS A 227 14.32 7.65 5.07
N PRO A 228 14.47 8.69 4.23
CA PRO A 228 15.09 8.53 2.93
C PRO A 228 16.57 8.13 3.06
N MET A 229 17.02 7.27 2.16
CA MET A 229 18.40 6.75 2.11
C MET A 229 19.21 7.37 0.98
N VAL A 230 18.55 7.84 -0.08
CA VAL A 230 19.18 8.45 -1.25
C VAL A 230 18.61 9.85 -1.42
N PHE A 231 19.45 10.81 -1.75
CA PHE A 231 19.04 12.19 -1.99
C PHE A 231 19.47 12.64 -3.38
N ALA A 232 18.58 13.39 -4.06
CA ALA A 232 18.88 14.05 -5.32
C ALA A 232 18.26 15.45 -5.35
N GLY A 233 18.95 16.39 -6.00
CA GLY A 233 18.42 17.72 -6.30
C GLY A 233 17.66 17.70 -7.61
N ILE A 234 16.43 18.22 -7.61
CA ILE A 234 15.60 18.39 -8.81
C ILE A 234 15.40 19.89 -9.04
N TYR A 235 15.80 20.35 -10.22
CA TYR A 235 15.75 21.76 -10.59
C TYR A 235 15.01 21.91 -11.91
N PRO A 236 14.16 22.94 -12.06
CA PRO A 236 13.55 23.23 -13.35
C PRO A 236 14.59 23.69 -14.36
N VAL A 237 14.38 23.43 -15.64
CA VAL A 237 15.25 23.91 -16.72
C VAL A 237 15.18 25.43 -16.81
N ASP A 238 13.95 25.96 -16.79
CA ASP A 238 13.68 27.38 -16.74
C ASP A 238 13.25 27.79 -15.33
N THR A 239 13.83 28.86 -14.78
CA THR A 239 13.54 29.29 -13.39
C THR A 239 12.10 29.75 -13.19
N GLU A 240 11.40 30.12 -14.26
CA GLU A 240 9.98 30.50 -14.24
C GLU A 240 9.08 29.31 -13.95
N ASP A 241 9.50 28.08 -14.23
CA ASP A 241 8.73 26.85 -14.04
C ASP A 241 8.79 26.30 -12.57
N TYR A 242 9.43 27.00 -11.66
CA TYR A 242 9.59 26.56 -10.26
C TYR A 242 8.24 26.24 -9.57
N GLU A 243 7.23 27.10 -9.75
CA GLU A 243 5.91 26.88 -9.14
C GLU A 243 5.17 25.70 -9.78
N GLU A 244 5.36 25.44 -11.07
CA GLU A 244 4.80 24.28 -11.76
C GLU A 244 5.48 22.98 -11.29
N LEU A 245 6.80 23.02 -11.15
CA LEU A 245 7.56 21.91 -10.57
C LEU A 245 7.10 21.61 -9.14
N ARG A 246 6.91 22.63 -8.31
CA ARG A 246 6.38 22.48 -6.96
C ARG A 246 5.01 21.79 -6.94
N ALA A 247 4.07 22.27 -7.75
CA ALA A 247 2.75 21.68 -7.84
C ALA A 247 2.78 20.23 -8.32
N SER A 248 3.73 19.90 -9.21
CA SER A 248 3.94 18.54 -9.70
C SER A 248 4.52 17.63 -8.62
N MET A 249 5.50 18.12 -7.84
CA MET A 249 6.06 17.39 -6.69
C MET A 249 5.02 17.11 -5.60
N GLU A 250 4.15 18.09 -5.30
CA GLU A 250 3.05 17.91 -4.35
C GLU A 250 2.05 16.85 -4.83
N LYS A 251 1.75 16.78 -6.13
CA LYS A 251 0.90 15.72 -6.71
C LYS A 251 1.59 14.37 -6.71
N LEU A 252 2.88 14.33 -7.01
CA LEU A 252 3.66 13.08 -6.99
C LEU A 252 3.70 12.49 -5.58
N GLN A 253 3.89 13.32 -4.54
CA GLN A 253 3.88 12.89 -3.14
C GLN A 253 2.53 12.25 -2.70
N LEU A 254 1.42 12.62 -3.34
CA LEU A 254 0.13 11.95 -3.11
C LEU A 254 0.10 10.51 -3.62
N ASN A 255 0.74 10.29 -4.77
CA ASN A 255 0.82 8.96 -5.36
C ASN A 255 1.94 8.12 -4.73
N ASP A 256 2.94 8.80 -4.16
CA ASP A 256 4.11 8.19 -3.52
C ASP A 256 4.37 8.85 -2.16
N ALA A 257 3.75 8.31 -1.12
CA ALA A 257 3.87 8.85 0.24
C ALA A 257 5.27 8.67 0.87
N SER A 258 6.16 7.92 0.23
CA SER A 258 7.55 7.74 0.65
C SER A 258 8.48 8.83 0.14
N LEU A 259 8.04 9.61 -0.85
CA LEU A 259 8.79 10.74 -1.39
C LEU A 259 8.79 11.91 -0.40
N VAL A 260 9.98 12.32 0.01
CA VAL A 260 10.18 13.52 0.83
C VAL A 260 10.89 14.56 -0.02
N PHE A 261 10.40 15.81 -0.02
CA PHE A 261 11.09 16.89 -0.71
C PHE A 261 11.05 18.20 0.10
N GLU A 262 12.13 18.94 -0.01
CA GLU A 262 12.31 20.24 0.67
C GLU A 262 12.83 21.25 -0.35
N PRO A 263 12.42 22.54 -0.26
CA PRO A 263 12.98 23.59 -1.09
C PRO A 263 14.49 23.69 -0.90
N GLU A 264 15.23 23.77 -2.00
CA GLU A 264 16.69 23.95 -2.01
C GLU A 264 17.06 25.03 -3.02
N SER A 265 18.14 25.74 -2.76
CA SER A 265 18.69 26.73 -3.70
C SER A 265 20.14 26.43 -4.03
N SER A 266 20.46 26.45 -5.32
CA SER A 266 21.83 26.29 -5.83
C SER A 266 22.29 27.58 -6.47
N ALA A 267 23.53 27.98 -6.20
CA ALA A 267 24.13 29.17 -6.83
C ALA A 267 24.22 29.04 -8.35
N ALA A 268 24.32 27.82 -8.88
CA ALA A 268 24.47 27.54 -10.31
C ALA A 268 23.13 27.23 -11.01
N LEU A 269 22.19 26.58 -10.31
CA LEU A 269 20.94 26.04 -10.88
C LEU A 269 19.66 26.80 -10.43
N GLY A 270 19.81 27.76 -9.50
CA GLY A 270 18.69 28.53 -8.99
C GLY A 270 17.87 27.75 -7.92
N PHE A 271 16.57 27.97 -7.91
CA PHE A 271 15.64 27.33 -6.95
C PHE A 271 15.19 25.95 -7.46
N GLY A 272 15.17 25.00 -6.57
CA GLY A 272 14.74 23.63 -6.83
C GLY A 272 14.31 22.92 -5.56
N PHE A 273 14.35 21.60 -5.57
CA PHE A 273 13.98 20.75 -4.44
C PHE A 273 15.06 19.70 -4.18
N ARG A 274 15.40 19.54 -2.90
CA ARG A 274 16.13 18.38 -2.42
C ARG A 274 15.14 17.27 -2.14
N CYS A 275 15.21 16.18 -2.91
CA CYS A 275 14.30 15.06 -2.81
C CYS A 275 14.99 13.88 -2.14
N GLY A 276 14.27 13.21 -1.24
CA GLY A 276 14.70 12.02 -0.54
C GLY A 276 13.93 10.79 -1.04
N PHE A 277 14.66 9.72 -1.33
CA PHE A 277 14.16 8.46 -1.89
C PHE A 277 14.57 7.29 -1.01
N LEU A 278 13.80 6.19 -1.03
CA LEU A 278 14.11 4.98 -0.27
C LEU A 278 15.34 4.25 -0.80
N GLY A 279 15.60 4.35 -2.09
CA GLY A 279 16.74 3.72 -2.75
C GLY A 279 16.92 4.19 -4.19
N MET A 280 17.90 3.60 -4.88
CA MET A 280 18.23 3.97 -6.26
C MET A 280 17.14 3.55 -7.25
N LEU A 281 16.47 2.44 -7.01
CA LEU A 281 15.38 1.99 -7.86
C LEU A 281 14.16 2.91 -7.72
N HIS A 282 13.85 3.38 -6.52
CA HIS A 282 12.81 4.37 -6.27
C HIS A 282 13.09 5.67 -7.05
N LEU A 283 14.31 6.21 -7.00
CA LEU A 283 14.72 7.36 -7.78
C LEU A 283 14.58 7.12 -9.30
N SER A 284 14.96 5.93 -9.78
CA SER A 284 14.88 5.57 -11.20
C SER A 284 13.43 5.49 -11.69
N LEU A 285 12.53 4.94 -10.88
CA LEU A 285 11.10 4.82 -11.23
C LEU A 285 10.43 6.17 -11.38
N ILE A 286 10.74 7.14 -10.53
CA ILE A 286 10.20 8.50 -10.65
C ILE A 286 10.66 9.16 -11.97
N HIS A 287 11.91 8.98 -12.38
CA HIS A 287 12.41 9.47 -13.66
C HIS A 287 11.72 8.85 -14.89
N ILE A 288 11.23 7.60 -14.76
CA ILE A 288 10.59 6.89 -15.86
C ILE A 288 9.09 7.19 -15.92
N SER A 289 8.44 7.25 -14.77
CA SER A 289 6.98 7.45 -14.67
C SER A 289 6.58 8.91 -14.90
N GLU A 290 7.46 9.85 -14.55
CA GLU A 290 7.26 11.29 -14.74
C GLU A 290 8.42 11.87 -15.58
N PRO A 291 8.46 11.59 -16.89
CA PRO A 291 9.50 12.14 -17.74
C PRO A 291 9.40 13.68 -17.72
N THR A 292 10.40 14.31 -17.16
CA THR A 292 10.58 15.75 -17.26
C THR A 292 10.70 16.12 -18.74
N ARG A 293 9.82 16.99 -19.21
CA ARG A 293 9.92 17.60 -20.54
C ARG A 293 11.06 18.58 -20.60
#